data_29f15e371649ec316ff0a3c576750ec3
#
_entry.id   29f15e371649ec316ff0a3c576750ec3
#
_cell.length_a   1.000
_cell.length_b   1.000
_cell.length_c   1.000
_cell.angle_alpha   90.00
_cell.angle_beta   90.00
_cell.angle_gamma   90.00
#
_symmetry.space_group_name_H-M   'P 1'
#
loop_
_entity.id
_entity.type
_entity.pdbx_description
1 polymer ?
#
loop_
_entity_poly.entity_id
_entity_poly.type
_entity_poly.pdbx_seq_one_letter_code
_entity_poly.pdbx_strand_id
1 'polypeptide(L)'
;MPPQMWAFLGSIAAGAATLPFAVHGELRWAAGCLGVAIGAGVAARVWSHRSPAPMPHWIRWVLFLPRTSQSADRLKAILQPQPGERLLEIGPGVGIHALPVGAALAPGGTLHVVDVQWEMLEDLRRRAAQAALNNLREVVGDAQRLPYPDRSFDGAYLISVLGEVPNEESALRELHRVLKPGGRLVVGEIVVDPDFISARALKERTAAAGFAFEGQLGPGIAYLASFRTVNVS
;
A
#
# COMPACT_ATOMS: atom_id res chain seq x y z
N MET A 1 -0.91 -14.00 -15.63
CA MET A 1 -1.10 -12.58 -15.32
C MET A 1 -2.58 -12.34 -15.08
N PRO A 2 -3.00 -11.72 -13.98
CA PRO A 2 -4.41 -11.45 -13.74
C PRO A 2 -4.95 -10.45 -14.79
N PRO A 3 -6.18 -10.64 -15.28
CA PRO A 3 -6.75 -9.84 -16.38
C PRO A 3 -6.84 -8.34 -16.10
N GLN A 4 -7.05 -7.94 -14.83
CA GLN A 4 -7.07 -6.54 -14.41
C GLN A 4 -5.75 -5.83 -14.68
N MET A 5 -4.64 -6.54 -14.60
CA MET A 5 -3.32 -5.99 -14.89
C MET A 5 -3.14 -5.67 -16.38
N TRP A 6 -3.63 -6.52 -17.28
CA TRP A 6 -3.63 -6.24 -18.71
C TRP A 6 -4.48 -5.02 -19.04
N ALA A 7 -5.66 -4.89 -18.43
CA ALA A 7 -6.51 -3.72 -18.59
C ALA A 7 -5.82 -2.45 -18.05
N PHE A 8 -5.15 -2.52 -16.91
CA PHE A 8 -4.42 -1.40 -16.32
C PHE A 8 -3.23 -0.96 -17.19
N LEU A 9 -2.39 -1.89 -17.63
CA LEU A 9 -1.27 -1.58 -18.54
C LEU A 9 -1.77 -1.05 -19.89
N GLY A 10 -2.87 -1.59 -20.40
CA GLY A 10 -3.53 -1.10 -21.61
C GLY A 10 -4.02 0.35 -21.45
N SER A 11 -4.56 0.73 -20.29
CA SER A 11 -4.98 2.09 -20.01
C SER A 11 -3.81 3.08 -19.99
N ILE A 12 -2.69 2.70 -19.39
CA ILE A 12 -1.46 3.51 -19.38
C ILE A 12 -0.92 3.69 -20.80
N ALA A 13 -0.82 2.60 -21.58
CA ALA A 13 -0.31 2.65 -22.93
C ALA A 13 -1.19 3.51 -23.86
N ALA A 14 -2.52 3.35 -23.77
CA ALA A 14 -3.46 4.16 -24.54
C ALA A 14 -3.42 5.64 -24.13
N GLY A 15 -3.30 5.92 -22.81
CA GLY A 15 -3.12 7.28 -22.29
C GLY A 15 -1.85 7.94 -22.81
N ALA A 16 -0.73 7.22 -22.84
CA ALA A 16 0.52 7.71 -23.37
C ALA A 16 0.46 7.99 -24.88
N ALA A 17 -0.32 7.22 -25.64
CA ALA A 17 -0.51 7.42 -27.07
C ALA A 17 -1.34 8.67 -27.41
N THR A 18 -2.08 9.25 -26.46
CA THR A 18 -2.89 10.47 -26.73
C THR A 18 -2.02 11.69 -26.99
N LEU A 19 -0.87 11.82 -26.31
CA LEU A 19 0.00 12.99 -26.41
C LEU A 19 0.55 13.22 -27.83
N PRO A 20 1.16 12.24 -28.53
CA PRO A 20 1.64 12.44 -29.90
C PRO A 20 0.54 12.89 -30.86
N PHE A 21 -0.63 12.28 -30.79
CA PHE A 21 -1.76 12.65 -31.67
C PHE A 21 -2.31 14.03 -31.37
N ALA A 22 -2.39 14.43 -30.10
CA ALA A 22 -2.81 15.76 -29.71
C ALA A 22 -1.83 16.84 -30.20
N VAL A 23 -0.53 16.59 -30.09
CA VAL A 23 0.53 17.51 -30.52
C VAL A 23 0.54 17.70 -32.05
N HIS A 24 0.21 16.67 -32.83
CA HIS A 24 0.15 16.74 -34.30
C HIS A 24 -1.23 17.19 -34.82
N GLY A 25 -2.16 17.61 -33.96
CA GLY A 25 -3.47 18.12 -34.35
C GLY A 25 -4.47 17.03 -34.74
N GLU A 26 -4.18 15.76 -34.54
CA GLU A 26 -5.04 14.63 -34.88
C GLU A 26 -6.04 14.32 -33.75
N LEU A 27 -6.90 15.29 -33.43
CA LEU A 27 -7.81 15.27 -32.28
C LEU A 27 -8.72 14.02 -32.22
N ARG A 28 -9.17 13.49 -33.36
CA ARG A 28 -10.03 12.30 -33.37
C ARG A 28 -9.30 11.04 -32.90
N TRP A 29 -8.02 10.90 -33.26
CA TRP A 29 -7.20 9.79 -32.77
C TRP A 29 -6.83 9.95 -31.31
N ALA A 30 -6.50 11.17 -30.88
CA ALA A 30 -6.29 11.49 -29.47
C ALA A 30 -7.54 11.18 -28.62
N ALA A 31 -8.72 11.57 -29.08
CA ALA A 31 -9.99 11.26 -28.41
C ALA A 31 -10.26 9.74 -28.36
N GLY A 32 -9.97 9.01 -29.43
CA GLY A 32 -10.06 7.55 -29.47
C GLY A 32 -9.15 6.87 -28.45
N CYS A 33 -7.88 7.25 -28.39
CA CYS A 33 -6.92 6.73 -27.42
C CYS A 33 -7.34 7.05 -25.99
N LEU A 34 -7.82 8.26 -25.73
CA LEU A 34 -8.34 8.66 -24.41
C LEU A 34 -9.56 7.81 -24.00
N GLY A 35 -10.49 7.58 -24.93
CA GLY A 35 -11.64 6.71 -24.67
C GLY A 35 -11.24 5.28 -24.31
N VAL A 36 -10.27 4.71 -25.03
CA VAL A 36 -9.70 3.37 -24.71
C VAL A 36 -9.01 3.39 -23.36
N ALA A 37 -8.22 4.42 -23.04
CA ALA A 37 -7.54 4.54 -21.76
C ALA A 37 -8.54 4.57 -20.59
N ILE A 38 -9.59 5.39 -20.70
CA ILE A 38 -10.65 5.49 -19.68
C ILE A 38 -11.40 4.15 -19.55
N GLY A 39 -11.83 3.56 -20.66
CA GLY A 39 -12.55 2.27 -20.65
C GLY A 39 -11.71 1.13 -20.03
N ALA A 40 -10.45 1.03 -20.40
CA ALA A 40 -9.53 0.03 -19.85
C ALA A 40 -9.25 0.28 -18.36
N GLY A 41 -9.11 1.55 -17.93
CA GLY A 41 -8.95 1.92 -16.52
C GLY A 41 -10.17 1.55 -15.68
N VAL A 42 -11.38 1.82 -16.18
CA VAL A 42 -12.63 1.42 -15.51
C VAL A 42 -12.73 -0.11 -15.42
N ALA A 43 -12.43 -0.82 -16.52
CA ALA A 43 -12.44 -2.28 -16.53
C ALA A 43 -11.44 -2.87 -15.54
N ALA A 44 -10.21 -2.33 -15.48
CA ALA A 44 -9.20 -2.72 -14.51
C ALA A 44 -9.73 -2.58 -13.08
N ARG A 45 -10.32 -1.44 -12.75
CA ARG A 45 -10.87 -1.15 -11.43
C ARG A 45 -12.02 -2.08 -11.05
N VAL A 46 -13.00 -2.26 -11.96
CA VAL A 46 -14.13 -3.17 -11.70
C VAL A 46 -13.65 -4.60 -11.49
N TRP A 47 -12.66 -5.02 -12.26
CA TRP A 47 -12.11 -6.37 -12.15
C TRP A 47 -11.30 -6.54 -10.87
N SER A 48 -10.45 -5.57 -10.53
CA SER A 48 -9.64 -5.57 -9.33
C SER A 48 -10.50 -5.73 -8.07
N HIS A 49 -11.55 -4.94 -7.92
CA HIS A 49 -12.50 -5.07 -6.82
C HIS A 49 -13.26 -6.41 -6.78
N ARG A 50 -13.41 -7.13 -7.92
CA ARG A 50 -14.06 -8.45 -7.96
C ARG A 50 -13.10 -9.61 -7.70
N SER A 51 -11.83 -9.42 -8.00
CA SER A 51 -10.78 -10.43 -7.89
C SER A 51 -9.49 -9.77 -7.45
N PRO A 52 -9.42 -9.30 -6.19
CA PRO A 52 -8.22 -8.68 -5.65
C PRO A 52 -7.02 -9.61 -5.78
N ALA A 53 -5.88 -9.06 -6.18
CA ALA A 53 -4.66 -9.84 -6.35
C ALA A 53 -3.44 -8.93 -6.18
N PRO A 54 -2.35 -9.43 -5.56
CA PRO A 54 -1.14 -8.67 -5.36
C PRO A 54 -0.50 -8.28 -6.70
N MET A 55 0.14 -7.12 -6.71
CA MET A 55 0.89 -6.64 -7.87
C MET A 55 1.98 -7.65 -8.27
N PRO A 56 2.06 -8.09 -9.55
CA PRO A 56 3.06 -9.06 -9.97
C PRO A 56 4.50 -8.55 -9.80
N HIS A 57 5.37 -9.38 -9.26
CA HIS A 57 6.78 -9.04 -9.00
C HIS A 57 7.55 -8.45 -10.21
N TRP A 58 7.28 -8.92 -11.44
CA TRP A 58 8.01 -8.46 -12.63
C TRP A 58 7.77 -6.98 -12.99
N ILE A 59 6.70 -6.34 -12.47
CA ILE A 59 6.47 -4.88 -12.64
C ILE A 59 6.94 -4.07 -11.43
N ARG A 60 7.67 -4.64 -10.48
CA ARG A 60 8.16 -3.96 -9.28
C ARG A 60 8.92 -2.65 -9.53
N TRP A 61 9.44 -2.46 -10.73
CA TRP A 61 10.08 -1.20 -11.12
C TRP A 61 9.14 0.02 -11.02
N VAL A 62 7.82 -0.18 -11.13
CA VAL A 62 6.79 0.86 -10.93
C VAL A 62 6.86 1.45 -9.52
N LEU A 63 7.29 0.66 -8.52
CA LEU A 63 7.43 1.13 -7.13
C LEU A 63 8.49 2.23 -6.98
N PHE A 64 9.44 2.33 -7.89
CA PHE A 64 10.46 3.38 -7.88
C PHE A 64 9.99 4.70 -8.50
N LEU A 65 8.81 4.74 -9.12
CA LEU A 65 8.26 5.98 -9.65
C LEU A 65 7.95 6.95 -8.50
N PRO A 66 8.25 8.26 -8.67
CA PRO A 66 8.00 9.25 -7.62
C PRO A 66 6.52 9.29 -7.19
N ARG A 67 6.27 9.13 -5.90
CA ARG A 67 4.93 9.21 -5.27
C ARG A 67 4.99 10.23 -4.14
N THR A 68 4.95 11.51 -4.49
CA THR A 68 5.13 12.61 -3.53
C THR A 68 4.13 12.57 -2.38
N SER A 69 2.88 12.18 -2.64
CA SER A 69 1.81 12.06 -1.62
C SER A 69 2.01 10.91 -0.62
N GLN A 70 2.75 9.87 -1.02
CA GLN A 70 3.05 8.69 -0.21
C GLN A 70 4.56 8.52 -0.01
N SER A 71 5.32 9.62 0.03
CA SER A 71 6.77 9.55 0.26
C SER A 71 7.08 8.99 1.65
N ALA A 72 8.26 8.39 1.80
CA ALA A 72 8.71 7.85 3.09
C ALA A 72 8.74 8.93 4.19
N ASP A 73 9.06 10.19 3.85
CA ASP A 73 9.07 11.27 4.83
C ASP A 73 7.65 11.64 5.29
N ARG A 74 6.67 11.64 4.40
CA ARG A 74 5.26 11.84 4.79
C ARG A 74 4.73 10.67 5.61
N LEU A 75 5.11 9.44 5.26
CA LEU A 75 4.77 8.28 6.07
C LEU A 75 5.38 8.39 7.47
N LYS A 76 6.67 8.73 7.60
CA LYS A 76 7.30 8.94 8.91
C LYS A 76 6.64 10.08 9.69
N ALA A 77 6.22 11.16 9.02
CA ALA A 77 5.55 12.28 9.66
C ALA A 77 4.19 11.90 10.29
N ILE A 78 3.42 11.01 9.67
CA ILE A 78 2.12 10.57 10.18
C ILE A 78 2.22 9.34 11.09
N LEU A 79 3.11 8.39 10.78
CA LEU A 79 3.35 7.17 11.57
C LEU A 79 4.12 7.48 12.85
N GLN A 80 5.02 8.48 12.85
CA GLN A 80 5.87 8.88 13.96
C GLN A 80 6.63 7.70 14.59
N PRO A 81 7.43 6.95 13.81
CA PRO A 81 8.19 5.82 14.35
C PRO A 81 9.19 6.29 15.40
N GLN A 82 9.27 5.57 16.53
CA GLN A 82 10.20 5.88 17.62
C GLN A 82 11.29 4.81 17.74
N PRO A 83 12.50 5.18 18.13
CA PRO A 83 13.55 4.20 18.48
C PRO A 83 13.05 3.20 19.53
N GLY A 84 13.37 1.92 19.33
CA GLY A 84 12.97 0.86 20.24
C GLY A 84 11.58 0.27 19.97
N GLU A 85 10.74 0.86 19.12
CA GLU A 85 9.42 0.31 18.78
C GLU A 85 9.51 -0.94 17.91
N ARG A 86 8.45 -1.72 17.97
CA ARG A 86 8.20 -2.87 17.10
C ARG A 86 7.05 -2.55 16.16
N LEU A 87 7.37 -2.32 14.89
CA LEU A 87 6.39 -1.98 13.87
C LEU A 87 6.17 -3.13 12.88
N LEU A 88 5.01 -3.10 12.21
CA LEU A 88 4.60 -4.05 11.18
C LEU A 88 4.29 -3.32 9.88
N GLU A 89 4.85 -3.79 8.76
CA GLU A 89 4.45 -3.38 7.41
C GLU A 89 3.82 -4.57 6.67
N ILE A 90 2.67 -4.34 6.06
CA ILE A 90 2.03 -5.30 5.17
C ILE A 90 2.27 -4.88 3.73
N GLY A 91 2.71 -5.82 2.88
CA GLY A 91 3.01 -5.57 1.48
C GLY A 91 4.16 -4.59 1.26
N PRO A 92 5.36 -4.83 1.84
CA PRO A 92 6.50 -3.92 1.73
C PRO A 92 7.02 -3.78 0.30
N GLY A 93 6.62 -4.69 -0.61
CA GLY A 93 7.18 -4.79 -1.94
C GLY A 93 8.71 -4.87 -1.87
N VAL A 94 9.39 -4.03 -2.65
CA VAL A 94 10.87 -3.95 -2.65
C VAL A 94 11.44 -3.07 -1.54
N GLY A 95 10.63 -2.64 -0.56
CA GLY A 95 11.08 -1.91 0.63
C GLY A 95 11.26 -0.41 0.48
N ILE A 96 10.47 0.25 -0.37
CA ILE A 96 10.53 1.72 -0.54
C ILE A 96 10.26 2.44 0.78
N HIS A 97 9.32 1.95 1.58
CA HIS A 97 8.97 2.49 2.90
C HIS A 97 9.68 1.75 4.03
N ALA A 98 9.86 0.42 3.90
CA ALA A 98 10.51 -0.42 4.92
C ALA A 98 11.90 0.07 5.31
N LEU A 99 12.74 0.43 4.32
CA LEU A 99 14.12 0.84 4.63
C LEU A 99 14.18 2.14 5.45
N PRO A 100 13.52 3.25 5.05
CA PRO A 100 13.57 4.48 5.84
C PRO A 100 12.82 4.38 7.18
N VAL A 101 11.77 3.58 7.30
CA VAL A 101 11.09 3.33 8.58
C VAL A 101 11.97 2.45 9.47
N GLY A 102 12.54 1.35 8.94
CA GLY A 102 13.48 0.51 9.68
C GLY A 102 14.67 1.29 10.25
N ALA A 103 15.23 2.20 9.45
CA ALA A 103 16.30 3.09 9.93
C ALA A 103 15.86 4.00 11.09
N ALA A 104 14.63 4.51 11.05
CA ALA A 104 14.09 5.38 12.09
C ALA A 104 13.79 4.66 13.42
N LEU A 105 13.68 3.33 13.41
CA LEU A 105 13.47 2.52 14.62
C LEU A 105 14.76 2.25 15.42
N ALA A 106 15.91 2.56 14.85
CA ALA A 106 17.20 2.39 15.55
C ALA A 106 17.41 3.50 16.61
N PRO A 107 18.07 3.18 17.76
CA PRO A 107 18.49 1.85 18.17
C PRO A 107 17.36 1.03 18.81
N GLY A 108 17.51 -0.30 18.76
CA GLY A 108 16.71 -1.25 19.54
C GLY A 108 15.34 -1.63 18.97
N GLY A 109 14.77 -0.85 18.04
CA GLY A 109 13.49 -1.17 17.40
C GLY A 109 13.62 -2.14 16.24
N THR A 110 12.50 -2.78 15.88
CA THR A 110 12.42 -3.77 14.79
C THR A 110 11.24 -3.48 13.88
N LEU A 111 11.45 -3.66 12.57
CA LEU A 111 10.38 -3.64 11.59
C LEU A 111 10.12 -5.06 11.09
N HIS A 112 8.93 -5.59 11.36
CA HIS A 112 8.44 -6.81 10.74
C HIS A 112 7.75 -6.48 9.42
N VAL A 113 8.04 -7.24 8.37
CA VAL A 113 7.48 -7.05 7.04
C VAL A 113 6.84 -8.35 6.58
N VAL A 114 5.58 -8.28 6.15
CA VAL A 114 4.80 -9.43 5.69
C VAL A 114 4.38 -9.22 4.25
N ASP A 115 4.71 -10.17 3.38
CA ASP A 115 4.27 -10.19 1.99
C ASP A 115 3.89 -11.61 1.60
N VAL A 116 2.93 -11.77 0.69
CA VAL A 116 2.56 -13.07 0.13
C VAL A 116 3.57 -13.55 -0.92
N GLN A 117 4.38 -12.62 -1.46
CA GLN A 117 5.36 -12.86 -2.52
C GLN A 117 6.77 -12.94 -1.94
N TRP A 118 7.35 -14.13 -1.93
CA TRP A 118 8.73 -14.35 -1.51
C TRP A 118 9.74 -13.49 -2.29
N GLU A 119 9.54 -13.35 -3.59
CA GLU A 119 10.43 -12.60 -4.48
C GLU A 119 10.52 -11.11 -4.10
N MET A 120 9.44 -10.51 -3.61
CA MET A 120 9.44 -9.14 -3.09
C MET A 120 10.30 -9.03 -1.83
N LEU A 121 10.15 -9.97 -0.90
CA LEU A 121 10.93 -10.00 0.33
C LEU A 121 12.42 -10.26 0.06
N GLU A 122 12.76 -11.05 -0.95
CA GLU A 122 14.14 -11.27 -1.34
C GLU A 122 14.80 -10.00 -1.91
N ASP A 123 14.07 -9.24 -2.74
CA ASP A 123 14.53 -7.94 -3.22
C ASP A 123 14.71 -6.95 -2.06
N LEU A 124 13.76 -6.90 -1.13
CA LEU A 124 13.84 -6.07 0.07
C LEU A 124 15.07 -6.44 0.92
N ARG A 125 15.29 -7.73 1.17
CA ARG A 125 16.44 -8.23 1.95
C ARG A 125 17.77 -7.79 1.34
N ARG A 126 17.93 -7.92 0.03
CA ARG A 126 19.14 -7.47 -0.67
C ARG A 126 19.37 -5.97 -0.47
N ARG A 127 18.32 -5.16 -0.58
CA ARG A 127 18.40 -3.71 -0.39
C ARG A 127 18.67 -3.33 1.07
N ALA A 128 18.07 -4.03 2.03
CA ALA A 128 18.34 -3.84 3.45
C ALA A 128 19.81 -4.11 3.79
N ALA A 129 20.37 -5.21 3.24
CA ALA A 129 21.79 -5.53 3.39
C ALA A 129 22.70 -4.43 2.78
N GLN A 130 22.37 -3.91 1.59
CA GLN A 130 23.10 -2.81 0.97
C GLN A 130 23.03 -1.51 1.80
N ALA A 131 21.93 -1.29 2.52
CA ALA A 131 21.74 -0.16 3.42
C ALA A 131 22.27 -0.41 4.85
N ALA A 132 22.93 -1.56 5.10
CA ALA A 132 23.40 -2.00 6.41
C ALA A 132 22.31 -2.03 7.50
N LEU A 133 21.05 -2.27 7.12
CA LEU A 133 19.93 -2.43 8.04
C LEU A 133 19.80 -3.89 8.45
N ASN A 134 19.85 -4.16 9.76
CA ASN A 134 19.79 -5.50 10.34
C ASN A 134 18.58 -5.72 11.25
N ASN A 135 17.69 -4.75 11.33
CA ASN A 135 16.51 -4.74 12.20
C ASN A 135 15.19 -5.04 11.48
N LEU A 136 15.23 -5.47 10.21
CA LEU A 136 14.09 -5.97 9.48
C LEU A 136 13.89 -7.47 9.76
N ARG A 137 12.61 -7.91 9.78
CA ARG A 137 12.22 -9.32 9.97
C ARG A 137 11.18 -9.67 8.91
N GLU A 138 11.62 -10.37 7.86
CA GLU A 138 10.79 -10.74 6.72
C GLU A 138 10.01 -12.03 7.00
N VAL A 139 8.73 -12.02 6.69
CA VAL A 139 7.84 -13.17 6.83
C VAL A 139 6.96 -13.30 5.60
N VAL A 140 6.98 -14.46 4.95
CA VAL A 140 5.97 -14.80 3.94
C VAL A 140 4.66 -15.11 4.67
N GLY A 141 3.60 -14.36 4.37
CA GLY A 141 2.34 -14.51 5.08
C GLY A 141 1.20 -13.73 4.44
N ASP A 142 -0.01 -14.03 4.90
CA ASP A 142 -1.24 -13.39 4.45
C ASP A 142 -1.72 -12.41 5.53
N ALA A 143 -2.04 -11.17 5.13
CA ALA A 143 -2.59 -10.15 6.01
C ALA A 143 -3.90 -10.58 6.68
N GLN A 144 -4.64 -11.50 6.07
CA GLN A 144 -5.90 -12.05 6.60
C GLN A 144 -5.68 -13.02 7.77
N ARG A 145 -4.43 -13.49 7.98
CA ARG A 145 -4.03 -14.38 9.06
C ARG A 145 -2.56 -14.15 9.43
N LEU A 146 -2.31 -13.14 10.24
CA LEU A 146 -0.96 -12.76 10.63
C LEU A 146 -0.32 -13.77 11.62
N PRO A 147 0.92 -14.22 11.38
CA PRO A 147 1.59 -15.22 12.22
C PRO A 147 2.20 -14.59 13.48
N TYR A 148 1.46 -13.70 14.14
CA TYR A 148 1.92 -13.02 15.35
C TYR A 148 0.92 -13.14 16.49
N PRO A 149 1.39 -13.16 17.74
CA PRO A 149 0.54 -13.07 18.92
C PRO A 149 -0.23 -11.74 18.96
N ASP A 150 -1.30 -11.71 19.75
CA ASP A 150 -2.04 -10.49 20.03
C ASP A 150 -1.13 -9.42 20.65
N ARG A 151 -1.43 -8.16 20.39
CA ARG A 151 -0.78 -7.00 21.02
C ARG A 151 0.76 -7.02 20.90
N SER A 152 1.27 -7.43 19.74
CA SER A 152 2.71 -7.60 19.47
C SER A 152 3.39 -6.32 19.00
N PHE A 153 2.64 -5.36 18.42
CA PHE A 153 3.20 -4.22 17.71
C PHE A 153 2.70 -2.88 18.27
N ASP A 154 3.60 -1.88 18.26
CA ASP A 154 3.31 -0.50 18.64
C ASP A 154 2.59 0.26 17.53
N GLY A 155 2.81 -0.14 16.28
CA GLY A 155 2.16 0.39 15.10
C GLY A 155 2.27 -0.53 13.89
N ALA A 156 1.39 -0.32 12.93
CA ALA A 156 1.42 -1.00 11.64
C ALA A 156 1.11 -0.01 10.50
N TYR A 157 1.55 -0.35 9.29
CA TYR A 157 1.19 0.41 8.11
C TYR A 157 1.12 -0.46 6.86
N LEU A 158 0.36 0.01 5.88
CA LEU A 158 0.23 -0.58 4.56
C LEU A 158 -0.04 0.53 3.54
N ILE A 159 0.68 0.50 2.41
CA ILE A 159 0.64 1.57 1.40
C ILE A 159 0.28 0.97 0.05
N SER A 160 -0.93 1.28 -0.45
CA SER A 160 -1.49 0.72 -1.69
C SER A 160 -1.52 -0.83 -1.68
N VAL A 161 -2.02 -1.40 -0.58
CA VAL A 161 -2.05 -2.85 -0.36
C VAL A 161 -3.42 -3.34 0.10
N LEU A 162 -4.18 -2.53 0.87
CA LEU A 162 -5.41 -3.01 1.49
C LEU A 162 -6.43 -3.48 0.44
N GLY A 163 -6.55 -2.78 -0.67
CA GLY A 163 -7.45 -3.14 -1.77
C GLY A 163 -7.03 -4.39 -2.55
N GLU A 164 -5.76 -4.81 -2.46
CA GLU A 164 -5.27 -6.07 -3.04
C GLU A 164 -5.65 -7.30 -2.20
N VAL A 165 -6.07 -7.10 -0.94
CA VAL A 165 -6.40 -8.19 -0.02
C VAL A 165 -7.82 -8.71 -0.30
N PRO A 166 -8.01 -10.01 -0.55
CA PRO A 166 -9.32 -10.57 -0.89
C PRO A 166 -10.40 -10.33 0.17
N ASN A 167 -10.04 -10.33 1.45
CA ASN A 167 -10.94 -9.99 2.55
C ASN A 167 -10.30 -8.91 3.43
N GLU A 168 -10.53 -7.64 3.06
CA GLU A 168 -10.02 -6.47 3.77
C GLU A 168 -10.46 -6.43 5.24
N GLU A 169 -11.69 -6.85 5.53
CA GLU A 169 -12.22 -6.88 6.89
C GLU A 169 -11.44 -7.85 7.78
N SER A 170 -11.08 -9.03 7.25
CA SER A 170 -10.24 -9.98 7.97
C SER A 170 -8.83 -9.43 8.21
N ALA A 171 -8.24 -8.74 7.22
CA ALA A 171 -6.95 -8.10 7.39
C ALA A 171 -6.99 -6.98 8.45
N LEU A 172 -8.03 -6.14 8.43
CA LEU A 172 -8.19 -5.09 9.43
C LEU A 172 -8.41 -5.65 10.84
N ARG A 173 -9.17 -6.75 11.00
CA ARG A 173 -9.31 -7.45 12.29
C ARG A 173 -7.99 -8.03 12.78
N GLU A 174 -7.20 -8.63 11.90
CA GLU A 174 -5.88 -9.17 12.26
C GLU A 174 -4.91 -8.03 12.65
N LEU A 175 -4.90 -6.93 11.91
CA LEU A 175 -4.12 -5.74 12.29
C LEU A 175 -4.54 -5.20 13.67
N HIS A 176 -5.86 -5.14 13.95
CA HIS A 176 -6.35 -4.74 15.26
C HIS A 176 -5.91 -5.71 16.37
N ARG A 177 -5.96 -7.02 16.10
CA ARG A 177 -5.54 -8.06 17.05
C ARG A 177 -4.07 -7.98 17.42
N VAL A 178 -3.21 -7.79 16.42
CA VAL A 178 -1.74 -7.78 16.64
C VAL A 178 -1.22 -6.44 17.16
N LEU A 179 -1.97 -5.37 17.03
CA LEU A 179 -1.61 -4.07 17.59
C LEU A 179 -1.89 -4.02 19.10
N LYS A 180 -1.01 -3.35 19.83
CA LYS A 180 -1.22 -3.04 21.25
C LYS A 180 -2.42 -2.12 21.44
N PRO A 181 -3.06 -2.07 22.62
CA PRO A 181 -4.04 -1.05 22.96
C PRO A 181 -3.47 0.35 22.72
N GLY A 182 -4.19 1.19 21.96
CA GLY A 182 -3.69 2.49 21.52
C GLY A 182 -2.61 2.43 20.42
N GLY A 183 -2.38 1.27 19.83
CA GLY A 183 -1.44 1.10 18.71
C GLY A 183 -1.88 1.85 17.45
N ARG A 184 -0.91 2.32 16.69
CA ARG A 184 -1.14 3.14 15.49
C ARG A 184 -1.32 2.26 14.25
N LEU A 185 -2.26 2.66 13.37
CA LEU A 185 -2.38 2.10 12.02
C LEU A 185 -2.30 3.24 11.02
N VAL A 186 -1.44 3.11 10.00
CA VAL A 186 -1.41 4.04 8.86
C VAL A 186 -1.74 3.28 7.58
N VAL A 187 -2.71 3.78 6.83
CA VAL A 187 -3.09 3.26 5.51
C VAL A 187 -2.89 4.34 4.47
N GLY A 188 -2.18 4.01 3.40
CA GLY A 188 -1.96 4.91 2.27
C GLY A 188 -2.64 4.40 1.00
N GLU A 189 -3.31 5.31 0.27
CA GLU A 189 -4.03 4.99 -0.96
C GLU A 189 -3.80 6.06 -2.04
N ILE A 190 -3.81 5.64 -3.31
CA ILE A 190 -3.67 6.54 -4.45
C ILE A 190 -4.61 6.13 -5.58
N VAL A 191 -5.30 7.11 -6.19
CA VAL A 191 -6.39 6.88 -7.15
C VAL A 191 -5.96 6.20 -8.45
N VAL A 192 -4.67 6.29 -8.81
CA VAL A 192 -4.14 5.58 -9.99
C VAL A 192 -4.02 4.07 -9.77
N ASP A 193 -4.09 3.61 -8.53
CA ASP A 193 -4.16 2.21 -8.20
C ASP A 193 -5.55 1.66 -8.55
N PRO A 194 -5.67 0.55 -9.30
CA PRO A 194 -6.96 -0.07 -9.60
C PRO A 194 -7.76 -0.46 -8.35
N ASP A 195 -7.07 -0.80 -7.28
CA ASP A 195 -7.64 -1.25 -6.01
C ASP A 195 -7.91 -0.11 -5.01
N PHE A 196 -7.78 1.14 -5.45
CA PHE A 196 -7.95 2.34 -4.64
C PHE A 196 -9.20 2.32 -3.77
N ILE A 197 -9.01 2.53 -2.48
CA ILE A 197 -10.07 2.71 -1.50
C ILE A 197 -10.22 4.21 -1.20
N SER A 198 -11.44 4.74 -1.32
CA SER A 198 -11.67 6.15 -0.98
C SER A 198 -11.50 6.39 0.52
N ALA A 199 -11.04 7.59 0.90
CA ALA A 199 -10.83 7.95 2.31
C ALA A 199 -12.09 7.77 3.17
N ARG A 200 -13.29 7.97 2.59
CA ARG A 200 -14.56 7.73 3.26
C ARG A 200 -14.77 6.25 3.54
N ALA A 201 -14.63 5.40 2.50
CA ALA A 201 -14.82 3.95 2.65
C ALA A 201 -13.79 3.35 3.61
N LEU A 202 -12.53 3.84 3.57
CA LEU A 202 -11.50 3.41 4.51
C LEU A 202 -11.88 3.71 5.95
N LYS A 203 -12.36 4.93 6.24
CA LYS A 203 -12.80 5.32 7.59
C LYS A 203 -13.98 4.46 8.09
N GLU A 204 -14.93 4.14 7.23
CA GLU A 204 -16.06 3.29 7.57
C GLU A 204 -15.58 1.86 7.89
N ARG A 205 -14.69 1.28 7.07
CA ARG A 205 -14.15 -0.09 7.27
C ARG A 205 -13.27 -0.19 8.51
N THR A 206 -12.37 0.78 8.72
CA THR A 206 -11.49 0.79 9.89
C THR A 206 -12.27 0.99 11.19
N ALA A 207 -13.31 1.85 11.19
CA ALA A 207 -14.19 2.02 12.35
C ALA A 207 -14.91 0.71 12.71
N ALA A 208 -15.42 -0.04 11.72
CA ALA A 208 -16.03 -1.34 11.91
C ALA A 208 -15.06 -2.39 12.49
N ALA A 209 -13.75 -2.24 12.22
CA ALA A 209 -12.69 -3.11 12.74
C ALA A 209 -12.09 -2.65 14.09
N GLY A 210 -12.66 -1.62 14.74
CA GLY A 210 -12.22 -1.18 16.07
C GLY A 210 -11.10 -0.13 16.05
N PHE A 211 -11.01 0.67 14.98
CA PHE A 211 -10.06 1.77 14.88
C PHE A 211 -10.75 3.13 14.90
N ALA A 212 -10.20 4.09 15.64
CA ALA A 212 -10.57 5.50 15.59
C ALA A 212 -9.69 6.26 14.63
N PHE A 213 -10.29 7.08 13.76
CA PHE A 213 -9.57 7.97 12.85
C PHE A 213 -8.90 9.10 13.62
N GLU A 214 -7.61 9.38 13.35
CA GLU A 214 -6.86 10.47 13.99
C GLU A 214 -6.53 11.61 13.02
N GLY A 215 -6.20 11.29 11.75
CA GLY A 215 -5.79 12.33 10.82
C GLY A 215 -5.51 11.81 9.41
N GLN A 216 -5.29 12.76 8.49
CA GLN A 216 -4.98 12.45 7.11
C GLN A 216 -3.98 13.46 6.54
N LEU A 217 -2.99 12.98 5.80
CA LEU A 217 -2.08 13.77 4.98
C LEU A 217 -2.36 13.54 3.51
N GLY A 218 -2.50 14.61 2.74
CA GLY A 218 -2.77 14.57 1.30
C GLY A 218 -4.25 14.66 0.94
N PRO A 219 -4.54 14.92 -0.34
CA PRO A 219 -5.89 15.00 -0.87
C PRO A 219 -6.55 13.63 -0.90
N GLY A 220 -7.90 13.59 -0.96
CA GLY A 220 -8.68 12.35 -0.97
C GLY A 220 -8.40 11.37 -2.11
N ILE A 221 -7.67 11.80 -3.15
CA ILE A 221 -7.24 10.97 -4.28
C ILE A 221 -5.84 10.36 -4.12
N ALA A 222 -5.06 10.84 -3.13
CA ALA A 222 -3.70 10.33 -2.84
C ALA A 222 -3.35 10.72 -1.40
N TYR A 223 -3.52 9.81 -0.46
CA TYR A 223 -3.49 10.13 0.97
C TYR A 223 -2.77 9.07 1.81
N LEU A 224 -2.38 9.48 3.00
CA LEU A 224 -2.04 8.65 4.14
C LEU A 224 -3.03 8.98 5.26
N ALA A 225 -3.71 7.98 5.82
CA ALA A 225 -4.66 8.16 6.93
C ALA A 225 -4.17 7.40 8.16
N SER A 226 -4.20 8.04 9.32
CA SER A 226 -3.83 7.45 10.60
C SER A 226 -5.06 7.13 11.44
N PHE A 227 -4.92 6.03 12.15
CA PHE A 227 -5.94 5.46 13.03
C PHE A 227 -5.29 4.94 14.29
N ARG A 228 -6.08 4.75 15.34
CA ARG A 228 -5.64 4.16 16.61
C ARG A 228 -6.60 3.05 17.02
N THR A 229 -6.06 1.96 17.56
CA THR A 229 -6.89 0.90 18.13
C THR A 229 -7.69 1.44 19.30
N VAL A 230 -8.99 1.15 19.32
CA VAL A 230 -9.87 1.44 20.46
C VAL A 230 -10.35 0.12 21.06
N ASN A 231 -10.53 0.10 22.38
CA ASN A 231 -11.12 -1.07 23.01
C ASN A 231 -12.57 -1.17 22.55
N VAL A 232 -12.90 -2.23 21.83
CA VAL A 232 -14.30 -2.60 21.58
C VAL A 232 -14.81 -3.16 22.90
N SER A 233 -15.61 -2.37 23.61
CA SER A 233 -16.29 -2.77 24.85
C SER A 233 -17.42 -3.74 24.56
#